data_6c9add26fd907acc38d6478192904b58
#
_entry.id   6c9add26fd907acc38d6478192904b58
#
_cell.length_a   1.000
_cell.length_b   1.000
_cell.length_c   1.000
_cell.angle_alpha   90.00
_cell.angle_beta   90.00
_cell.angle_gamma   90.00
#
_symmetry.space_group_name_H-M   'P 1'
#
loop_
_entity.id
_entity.type
_entity.pdbx_description
1 polymer ?
#
loop_
_entity_poly.entity_id
_entity_poly.type
_entity_poly.pdbx_seq_one_letter_code
_entity_poly.pdbx_strand_id
1 'polypeptide(L)'
;DWSSDVCSSDLVYQYGLEAFVRDLENTTVKGLIIPDLPHEHEDLVKPFLKDSDLALVPLVSLTTGLERQKELVKDAQGFIYAVAVNGVTGKTGAYRDDLDQHLKNLSCFAPIPVLTGFGVSSQDDIERFNKVSDGVIVGSKIVKALHQGQTSQIADFIKQGSQFKK
;
A
#
# COMPACT_ATOMS: atom_id res chain seq x y z
N ASP A 1 11.85 -4.60 -10.56
CA ASP A 1 11.68 -3.18 -10.22
C ASP A 1 10.22 -2.78 -10.47
N TRP A 2 9.51 -2.47 -9.40
CA TRP A 2 8.14 -2.02 -9.44
C TRP A 2 8.03 -0.68 -8.75
N SER A 3 7.48 0.33 -9.43
CA SER A 3 7.23 1.66 -8.87
C SER A 3 5.75 2.01 -8.98
N SER A 4 5.24 2.76 -8.03
CA SER A 4 3.87 3.25 -8.01
C SER A 4 3.85 4.76 -7.87
N ASP A 5 2.84 5.38 -8.45
CA ASP A 5 2.50 6.77 -8.19
C ASP A 5 1.35 6.86 -7.20
N VAL A 6 1.40 7.85 -6.32
CA VAL A 6 0.35 8.15 -5.35
C VAL A 6 -0.22 9.52 -5.68
N CYS A 7 -1.46 9.54 -6.12
CA CYS A 7 -2.12 10.74 -6.59
C CYS A 7 -3.52 10.90 -5.99
N SER A 8 -4.02 12.13 -5.87
CA SER A 8 -5.42 12.33 -5.52
C SER A 8 -6.32 12.24 -6.75
N SER A 9 -7.55 11.77 -6.57
CA SER A 9 -8.49 11.51 -7.66
C SER A 9 -8.84 12.77 -8.44
N ASP A 10 -8.92 13.93 -7.79
CA ASP A 10 -9.22 15.22 -8.42
C ASP A 10 -8.11 15.66 -9.39
N LEU A 11 -6.84 15.44 -9.05
CA LEU A 11 -5.71 15.75 -9.92
C LEU A 11 -5.70 14.86 -11.17
N VAL A 12 -5.93 13.55 -10.99
CA VAL A 12 -6.04 12.60 -12.10
C VAL A 12 -7.19 12.96 -13.03
N TYR A 13 -8.34 13.32 -12.44
CA TYR A 13 -9.52 13.72 -13.19
C TYR A 13 -9.29 15.03 -13.98
N GLN A 14 -8.66 16.04 -13.35
CA GLN A 14 -8.34 17.32 -14.01
C GLN A 14 -7.30 17.18 -15.11
N TYR A 15 -6.34 16.27 -14.96
CA TYR A 15 -5.35 15.96 -16.01
C TYR A 15 -6.02 15.31 -17.23
N GLY A 16 -7.09 14.57 -16.98
CA GLY A 16 -7.77 13.73 -17.95
C GLY A 16 -7.22 12.31 -17.96
N LEU A 17 -8.07 11.34 -17.62
CA LEU A 17 -7.69 9.93 -17.41
C LEU A 17 -6.91 9.32 -18.58
N GLU A 18 -7.38 9.55 -19.81
CA GLU A 18 -6.72 9.03 -21.01
C GLU A 18 -5.30 9.60 -21.20
N ALA A 19 -5.16 10.93 -21.03
CA ALA A 19 -3.87 11.59 -21.15
C ALA A 19 -2.92 11.15 -20.03
N PHE A 20 -3.42 11.04 -18.80
CA PHE A 20 -2.66 10.62 -17.63
C PHE A 20 -2.10 9.20 -17.79
N VAL A 21 -2.95 8.23 -18.19
CA VAL A 21 -2.52 6.83 -18.41
C VAL A 21 -1.50 6.76 -19.54
N ARG A 22 -1.77 7.38 -20.69
CA ARG A 22 -0.83 7.43 -21.82
C ARG A 22 0.54 8.00 -21.45
N ASP A 23 0.55 9.07 -20.65
CA ASP A 23 1.81 9.71 -20.26
C ASP A 23 2.57 8.86 -19.23
N LEU A 24 1.86 8.12 -18.35
CA LEU A 24 2.46 7.16 -17.44
C LEU A 24 3.08 5.94 -18.13
N GLU A 25 2.51 5.47 -19.23
CA GLU A 25 3.08 4.35 -20.01
C GLU A 25 4.48 4.64 -20.53
N ASN A 26 4.82 5.92 -20.70
CA ASN A 26 6.17 6.36 -21.07
C ASN A 26 7.15 6.49 -19.88
N THR A 27 6.72 6.05 -18.70
CA THR A 27 7.51 6.07 -17.47
C THR A 27 7.83 4.67 -16.97
N THR A 28 8.53 4.56 -15.84
CA THR A 28 8.77 3.29 -15.13
C THR A 28 7.68 2.98 -14.10
N VAL A 29 6.64 3.79 -13.98
CA VAL A 29 5.52 3.56 -13.07
C VAL A 29 4.73 2.33 -13.53
N LYS A 30 4.41 1.43 -12.60
CA LYS A 30 3.67 0.19 -12.85
C LYS A 30 2.38 0.09 -12.06
N GLY A 31 2.07 1.08 -11.24
CA GLY A 31 0.82 1.09 -10.50
C GLY A 31 0.45 2.46 -9.94
N LEU A 32 -0.83 2.61 -9.70
CA LEU A 32 -1.44 3.81 -9.18
C LEU A 32 -2.05 3.53 -7.81
N ILE A 33 -1.78 4.41 -6.86
CA ILE A 33 -2.42 4.46 -5.55
C ILE A 33 -3.22 5.76 -5.51
N ILE A 34 -4.56 5.66 -5.50
CA ILE A 34 -5.47 6.81 -5.45
C ILE A 34 -6.28 6.69 -4.15
N PRO A 35 -5.80 7.25 -3.03
CA PRO A 35 -6.34 6.97 -1.70
C PRO A 35 -7.77 7.44 -1.47
N ASP A 36 -8.21 8.42 -2.21
CA ASP A 36 -9.54 9.05 -2.15
C ASP A 36 -10.51 8.56 -3.25
N LEU A 37 -10.11 7.53 -4.04
CA LEU A 37 -11.00 6.89 -5.01
C LEU A 37 -11.79 5.77 -4.30
N PRO A 38 -13.12 5.90 -4.14
CA PRO A 38 -13.93 4.81 -3.64
C PRO A 38 -13.92 3.61 -4.59
N HIS A 39 -13.96 2.39 -4.04
CA HIS A 39 -14.02 1.17 -4.84
C HIS A 39 -15.19 1.17 -5.85
N GLU A 40 -16.33 1.71 -5.46
CA GLU A 40 -17.52 1.85 -6.29
C GLU A 40 -17.31 2.76 -7.52
N HIS A 41 -16.25 3.56 -7.50
CA HIS A 41 -15.89 4.47 -8.59
C HIS A 41 -14.65 4.03 -9.38
N GLU A 42 -14.10 2.87 -9.09
CA GLU A 42 -12.96 2.32 -9.85
C GLU A 42 -13.31 2.02 -11.31
N ASP A 43 -14.60 1.81 -11.61
CA ASP A 43 -15.11 1.66 -12.97
C ASP A 43 -14.89 2.89 -13.86
N LEU A 44 -14.69 4.07 -13.27
CA LEU A 44 -14.31 5.30 -13.97
C LEU A 44 -12.85 5.27 -14.44
N VAL A 45 -11.97 4.53 -13.77
CA VAL A 45 -10.52 4.48 -14.04
C VAL A 45 -10.11 3.21 -14.76
N LYS A 46 -10.62 2.06 -14.33
CA LYS A 46 -10.26 0.72 -14.84
C LYS A 46 -10.32 0.57 -16.39
N PRO A 47 -11.31 1.15 -17.10
CA PRO A 47 -11.34 1.05 -18.56
C PRO A 47 -10.12 1.63 -19.26
N PHE A 48 -9.53 2.70 -18.69
CA PHE A 48 -8.33 3.35 -19.23
C PHE A 48 -7.05 2.55 -18.93
N LEU A 49 -7.07 1.70 -17.90
CA LEU A 49 -5.93 0.86 -17.51
C LEU A 49 -5.91 -0.49 -18.23
N LYS A 50 -7.02 -0.88 -18.89
CA LYS A 50 -7.24 -2.25 -19.41
C LYS A 50 -6.16 -2.71 -20.38
N ASP A 51 -5.67 -1.82 -21.23
CA ASP A 51 -4.67 -2.12 -22.27
C ASP A 51 -3.27 -1.62 -21.88
N SER A 52 -3.07 -1.23 -20.62
CA SER A 52 -1.81 -0.78 -20.06
C SER A 52 -1.21 -1.80 -19.09
N ASP A 53 0.08 -1.66 -18.80
CA ASP A 53 0.79 -2.42 -17.75
C ASP A 53 0.62 -1.81 -16.33
N LEU A 54 -0.33 -0.89 -16.17
CA LEU A 54 -0.56 -0.17 -14.92
C LEU A 54 -1.60 -0.88 -14.04
N ALA A 55 -1.24 -1.19 -12.81
CA ALA A 55 -2.17 -1.73 -11.82
C ALA A 55 -2.82 -0.61 -11.00
N LEU A 56 -4.13 -0.67 -10.77
CA LEU A 56 -4.78 0.12 -9.73
C LEU A 56 -4.67 -0.63 -8.41
N VAL A 57 -3.89 -0.06 -7.48
CA VAL A 57 -3.60 -0.69 -6.18
C VAL A 57 -4.77 -0.47 -5.23
N PRO A 58 -5.46 -1.52 -4.78
CA PRO A 58 -6.55 -1.36 -3.84
C PRO A 58 -6.04 -1.03 -2.43
N LEU A 59 -6.72 -0.09 -1.76
CA LEU A 59 -6.50 0.21 -0.35
C LEU A 59 -7.54 -0.52 0.49
N VAL A 60 -7.06 -1.34 1.43
CA VAL A 60 -7.93 -2.09 2.34
C VAL A 60 -7.67 -1.64 3.77
N SER A 61 -8.68 -1.03 4.39
CA SER A 61 -8.63 -0.70 5.81
C SER A 61 -8.85 -1.95 6.65
N LEU A 62 -8.07 -2.11 7.71
CA LEU A 62 -8.20 -3.22 8.65
C LEU A 62 -9.42 -3.12 9.56
N THR A 63 -10.14 -1.98 9.55
CA THR A 63 -11.44 -1.83 10.18
C THR A 63 -12.60 -2.27 9.28
N THR A 64 -12.32 -2.58 8.02
CA THR A 64 -13.31 -3.06 7.05
C THR A 64 -13.75 -4.49 7.39
N GLY A 65 -15.04 -4.76 7.37
CA GLY A 65 -15.57 -6.11 7.61
C GLY A 65 -15.09 -7.14 6.57
N LEU A 66 -14.98 -8.40 6.98
CA LEU A 66 -14.37 -9.48 6.19
C LEU A 66 -14.97 -9.64 4.78
N GLU A 67 -16.29 -9.61 4.65
CA GLU A 67 -16.95 -9.78 3.34
C GLU A 67 -16.61 -8.63 2.40
N ARG A 68 -16.55 -7.41 2.93
CA ARG A 68 -16.13 -6.23 2.14
C ARG A 68 -14.65 -6.31 1.75
N GLN A 69 -13.79 -6.82 2.62
CA GLN A 69 -12.38 -7.05 2.28
C GLN A 69 -12.26 -8.03 1.11
N LYS A 70 -12.98 -9.14 1.14
CA LYS A 70 -13.00 -10.13 0.05
C LYS A 70 -13.45 -9.52 -1.28
N GLU A 71 -14.46 -8.66 -1.24
CA GLU A 71 -14.94 -7.94 -2.42
C GLU A 71 -13.86 -7.02 -3.00
N LEU A 72 -13.21 -6.20 -2.15
CA LEU A 72 -12.19 -5.25 -2.53
C LEU A 72 -10.95 -5.89 -3.18
N VAL A 73 -10.62 -7.13 -2.81
CA VAL A 73 -9.41 -7.81 -3.30
C VAL A 73 -9.67 -8.80 -4.44
N LYS A 74 -10.93 -9.06 -4.79
CA LYS A 74 -11.31 -10.11 -5.73
C LYS A 74 -10.61 -9.98 -7.08
N ASP A 75 -10.57 -8.77 -7.63
CA ASP A 75 -10.01 -8.47 -8.95
C ASP A 75 -8.76 -7.58 -8.83
N ALA A 76 -8.09 -7.63 -7.67
CA ALA A 76 -6.94 -6.80 -7.37
C ALA A 76 -5.72 -7.15 -8.23
N GLN A 77 -4.94 -6.13 -8.59
CA GLN A 77 -3.72 -6.25 -9.37
C GLN A 77 -2.55 -5.57 -8.64
N GLY A 78 -1.33 -5.98 -8.93
CA GLY A 78 -0.13 -5.44 -8.30
C GLY A 78 0.07 -5.95 -6.87
N PHE A 79 -0.38 -5.20 -5.89
CA PHE A 79 -0.40 -5.60 -4.48
C PHE A 79 -1.60 -4.97 -3.77
N ILE A 80 -1.93 -5.45 -2.57
CA ILE A 80 -2.95 -4.86 -1.71
C ILE A 80 -2.26 -3.98 -0.68
N TYR A 81 -2.65 -2.70 -0.64
CA TYR A 81 -2.19 -1.77 0.38
C TYR A 81 -3.08 -1.91 1.62
N ALA A 82 -2.60 -2.65 2.63
CA ALA A 82 -3.29 -2.76 3.91
C ALA A 82 -2.99 -1.53 4.77
N VAL A 83 -4.03 -0.70 4.97
CA VAL A 83 -3.93 0.53 5.75
C VAL A 83 -4.11 0.22 7.23
N ALA A 84 -3.01 0.14 7.98
CA ALA A 84 -3.05 0.07 9.42
C ALA A 84 -3.36 1.47 9.97
N VAL A 85 -4.58 1.69 10.46
CA VAL A 85 -4.97 2.98 11.03
C VAL A 85 -4.25 3.18 12.35
N ASN A 86 -3.18 3.95 12.35
CA ASN A 86 -2.49 4.40 13.56
C ASN A 86 -3.24 5.56 14.25
N GLY A 87 -4.54 5.38 14.48
CA GLY A 87 -5.31 6.34 15.29
C GLY A 87 -5.14 6.17 16.79
N VAL A 88 -4.31 5.22 17.24
CA VAL A 88 -4.22 4.86 18.67
C VAL A 88 -2.79 4.50 19.06
N THR A 89 -1.89 5.47 18.96
CA THR A 89 -0.66 5.47 19.74
C THR A 89 -1.04 5.46 21.23
N GLY A 90 -0.91 4.29 21.87
CA GLY A 90 -1.19 4.14 23.30
C GLY A 90 -2.22 3.09 23.67
N LYS A 91 -2.88 2.39 22.73
CA LYS A 91 -3.78 1.26 23.07
C LYS A 91 -3.02 -0.05 23.25
N THR A 92 -3.39 -0.73 24.30
CA THR A 92 -2.92 -1.98 24.89
C THR A 92 -2.78 -3.16 23.91
N GLY A 93 -2.06 -4.21 24.33
CA GLY A 93 -1.76 -5.43 23.57
C GLY A 93 -2.92 -6.04 22.78
N ALA A 94 -4.14 -6.02 23.29
CA ALA A 94 -5.34 -6.56 22.63
C ALA A 94 -5.61 -5.93 21.24
N TYR A 95 -5.39 -4.64 21.06
CA TYR A 95 -5.57 -3.99 19.75
C TYR A 95 -4.49 -4.40 18.74
N ARG A 96 -3.26 -4.65 19.22
CA ARG A 96 -2.17 -5.14 18.37
C ARG A 96 -2.45 -6.56 17.88
N ASP A 97 -2.95 -7.42 18.74
CA ASP A 97 -3.27 -8.81 18.42
C ASP A 97 -4.43 -8.88 17.42
N ASP A 98 -5.44 -8.04 17.58
CA ASP A 98 -6.56 -7.93 16.65
C ASP A 98 -6.09 -7.46 15.26
N LEU A 99 -5.22 -6.45 15.21
CA LEU A 99 -4.61 -5.96 13.98
C LEU A 99 -3.81 -7.06 13.26
N ASP A 100 -2.98 -7.80 13.99
CA ASP A 100 -2.17 -8.89 13.43
C ASP A 100 -3.05 -10.02 12.91
N GLN A 101 -4.15 -10.32 13.59
CA GLN A 101 -5.10 -11.33 13.13
C GLN A 101 -5.84 -10.89 11.86
N HIS A 102 -6.22 -9.61 11.76
CA HIS A 102 -6.83 -9.06 10.54
C HIS A 102 -5.88 -9.12 9.34
N LEU A 103 -4.60 -8.75 9.53
CA LEU A 103 -3.58 -8.86 8.48
C LEU A 103 -3.36 -10.29 8.03
N LYS A 104 -3.27 -11.24 8.96
CA LYS A 104 -3.15 -12.68 8.63
C LYS A 104 -4.36 -13.16 7.84
N ASN A 105 -5.56 -12.79 8.26
CA ASN A 105 -6.79 -13.17 7.56
C ASN A 105 -6.79 -12.60 6.14
N LEU A 106 -6.46 -11.32 5.97
CA LEU A 106 -6.38 -10.68 4.66
C LEU A 106 -5.35 -11.38 3.76
N SER A 107 -4.14 -11.65 4.27
CA SER A 107 -3.10 -12.36 3.52
C SER A 107 -3.47 -13.81 3.18
N CYS A 108 -4.34 -14.47 3.95
CA CYS A 108 -4.77 -15.83 3.66
C CYS A 108 -5.70 -15.95 2.45
N PHE A 109 -6.56 -14.96 2.19
CA PHE A 109 -7.50 -15.03 1.07
C PHE A 109 -7.17 -14.08 -0.09
N ALA A 110 -6.23 -13.16 0.10
CA ALA A 110 -5.81 -12.24 -0.95
C ALA A 110 -5.14 -13.00 -2.11
N PRO A 111 -5.50 -12.69 -3.37
CA PRO A 111 -4.93 -13.35 -4.54
C PRO A 111 -3.52 -12.86 -4.89
N ILE A 112 -3.11 -11.73 -4.33
CA ILE A 112 -1.85 -11.04 -4.59
C ILE A 112 -1.22 -10.58 -3.26
N PRO A 113 0.08 -10.22 -3.22
CA PRO A 113 0.77 -9.83 -1.99
C PRO A 113 0.07 -8.69 -1.23
N VAL A 114 0.03 -8.81 0.09
CA VAL A 114 -0.48 -7.80 1.02
C VAL A 114 0.69 -7.04 1.64
N LEU A 115 0.77 -5.75 1.38
CA LEU A 115 1.79 -4.87 1.94
C LEU A 115 1.16 -3.95 2.99
N THR A 116 1.71 -3.97 4.21
CA THR A 116 1.22 -3.15 5.30
C THR A 116 1.88 -1.78 5.29
N GLY A 117 1.06 -0.74 5.22
CA GLY A 117 1.50 0.66 5.30
C GLY A 117 0.88 1.40 6.47
N PHE A 118 1.38 2.59 6.75
CA PHE A 118 1.11 3.47 7.89
C PHE A 118 1.71 3.00 9.22
N GLY A 119 2.48 3.92 9.85
CA GLY A 119 3.05 3.75 11.18
C GLY A 119 4.26 2.84 11.28
N VAL A 120 4.76 2.32 10.17
CA VAL A 120 6.04 1.59 10.16
C VAL A 120 7.18 2.60 10.32
N SER A 121 7.83 2.58 11.47
CA SER A 121 8.85 3.56 11.85
C SER A 121 10.10 2.95 12.48
N SER A 122 10.05 1.69 12.87
CA SER A 122 11.15 0.96 13.51
C SER A 122 11.43 -0.37 12.82
N GLN A 123 12.56 -1.00 13.14
CA GLN A 123 12.85 -2.36 12.71
C GLN A 123 11.89 -3.38 13.33
N ASP A 124 11.50 -3.14 14.59
CA ASP A 124 10.53 -3.99 15.29
C ASP A 124 9.17 -4.00 14.59
N ASP A 125 8.74 -2.84 14.03
CA ASP A 125 7.51 -2.76 13.23
C ASP A 125 7.65 -3.61 11.95
N ILE A 126 8.80 -3.51 11.27
CA ILE A 126 9.07 -4.30 10.05
C ILE A 126 9.04 -5.79 10.37
N GLU A 127 9.75 -6.21 11.41
CA GLU A 127 9.78 -7.62 11.83
C GLU A 127 8.38 -8.13 12.18
N ARG A 128 7.62 -7.34 12.95
CA ARG A 128 6.25 -7.68 13.33
C ARG A 128 5.35 -7.87 12.10
N PHE A 129 5.30 -6.87 11.22
CA PHE A 129 4.39 -6.91 10.08
C PHE A 129 4.79 -7.96 9.04
N ASN A 130 6.07 -8.23 8.84
CA ASN A 130 6.52 -9.32 7.97
C ASN A 130 6.14 -10.73 8.47
N LYS A 131 5.74 -10.88 9.75
CA LYS A 131 5.18 -12.13 10.28
C LYS A 131 3.70 -12.34 9.91
N VAL A 132 2.99 -11.27 9.56
CA VAL A 132 1.52 -11.26 9.39
C VAL A 132 1.06 -10.77 8.03
N SER A 133 1.96 -10.20 7.21
CA SER A 133 1.73 -9.77 5.83
C SER A 133 2.94 -10.13 4.95
N ASP A 134 2.86 -9.82 3.66
CA ASP A 134 3.92 -10.18 2.69
C ASP A 134 5.02 -9.13 2.62
N GLY A 135 4.82 -7.98 3.22
CA GLY A 135 5.80 -6.91 3.29
C GLY A 135 5.28 -5.63 3.93
N VAL A 136 6.13 -4.61 3.95
CA VAL A 136 5.82 -3.31 4.55
C VAL A 136 6.10 -2.16 3.60
N ILE A 137 5.33 -1.09 3.74
CA ILE A 137 5.53 0.18 3.03
C ILE A 137 5.99 1.23 4.04
N VAL A 138 7.16 1.80 3.80
CA VAL A 138 7.77 2.81 4.66
C VAL A 138 7.91 4.12 3.89
N GLY A 139 7.11 5.11 4.25
CA GLY A 139 7.13 6.44 3.61
C GLY A 139 7.73 7.52 4.52
N SER A 140 6.98 7.96 5.51
CA SER A 140 7.30 9.14 6.33
C SER A 140 8.68 9.11 6.99
N LYS A 141 9.16 7.93 7.41
CA LYS A 141 10.50 7.78 7.98
C LYS A 141 11.59 8.10 6.95
N ILE A 142 11.44 7.60 5.73
CA ILE A 142 12.38 7.82 4.63
C ILE A 142 12.38 9.30 4.24
N VAL A 143 11.21 9.89 4.03
CA VAL A 143 11.07 11.32 3.71
C VAL A 143 11.72 12.20 4.77
N LYS A 144 11.47 11.92 6.06
CA LYS A 144 12.08 12.64 7.18
C LYS A 144 13.61 12.53 7.17
N ALA A 145 14.14 11.34 6.96
CA ALA A 145 15.59 11.12 6.91
C ALA A 145 16.25 11.82 5.70
N LEU A 146 15.57 11.84 4.55
CA LEU A 146 16.03 12.61 3.38
C LEU A 146 16.08 14.11 3.68
N HIS A 147 15.05 14.68 4.28
CA HIS A 147 15.05 16.09 4.71
C HIS A 147 16.17 16.45 5.69
N GLN A 148 16.61 15.47 6.48
CA GLN A 148 17.71 15.63 7.45
C GLN A 148 19.09 15.30 6.84
N GLY A 149 19.20 14.96 5.56
CA GLY A 149 20.44 14.56 4.91
C GLY A 149 21.01 13.21 5.39
N GLN A 150 20.19 12.37 6.04
CA GLN A 150 20.58 11.10 6.67
C GLN A 150 20.48 9.91 5.69
N THR A 151 21.03 10.03 4.50
CA THR A 151 20.90 9.02 3.44
C THR A 151 21.51 7.66 3.79
N SER A 152 22.63 7.65 4.53
CA SER A 152 23.25 6.40 5.00
C SER A 152 22.31 5.61 5.95
N GLN A 153 21.59 6.29 6.83
CA GLN A 153 20.64 5.66 7.73
C GLN A 153 19.46 5.02 6.98
N ILE A 154 19.06 5.60 5.84
CA ILE A 154 18.02 5.01 4.97
C ILE A 154 18.52 3.70 4.38
N ALA A 155 19.74 3.69 3.83
CA ALA A 155 20.33 2.49 3.24
C ALA A 155 20.44 1.35 4.28
N ASP A 156 20.92 1.67 5.48
CA ASP A 156 21.02 0.71 6.57
C ASP A 156 19.64 0.20 7.00
N PHE A 157 18.66 1.07 7.10
CA PHE A 157 17.29 0.71 7.47
C PHE A 157 16.67 -0.25 6.44
N ILE A 158 16.81 0.03 5.15
CA ILE A 158 16.31 -0.83 4.07
C ILE A 158 17.04 -2.20 4.08
N LYS A 159 18.37 -2.18 4.23
CA LYS A 159 19.17 -3.40 4.27
C LYS A 159 18.79 -4.30 5.44
N GLN A 160 18.59 -3.74 6.62
CA GLN A 160 18.15 -4.50 7.79
C GLN A 160 16.71 -5.02 7.60
N GLY A 161 15.81 -4.18 7.09
CA GLY A 161 14.43 -4.58 6.80
C GLY A 161 14.32 -5.72 5.81
N SER A 162 15.21 -5.78 4.80
CA SER A 162 15.22 -6.84 3.79
C SER A 162 15.63 -8.21 4.33
N GLN A 163 16.27 -8.28 5.50
CA GLN A 163 16.64 -9.56 6.14
C GLN A 163 15.42 -10.32 6.68
N PHE A 164 14.30 -9.64 6.90
CA PHE A 164 13.03 -10.23 7.37
C PHE A 164 12.10 -10.69 6.22
N LYS A 165 12.58 -10.65 4.99
CA LYS A 165 11.80 -11.11 3.83
C LYS A 165 11.62 -12.63 3.89
N LYS A 166 10.35 -13.11 3.79
CA LYS A 166 10.06 -14.56 3.65
C LYS A 166 10.57 -15.11 2.33
#